data_e960c89563c2e758b45014d8423f3533
#
_entry.id   e960c89563c2e758b45014d8423f3533
#
_cell.length_a   1.000
_cell.length_b   1.000
_cell.length_c   1.000
_cell.angle_alpha   90.00
_cell.angle_beta   90.00
_cell.angle_gamma   90.00
#
_symmetry.space_group_name_H-M   'P 1'
#
loop_
_entity.id
_entity.type
_entity.pdbx_description
1 polymer ?
#
loop_
_entity_poly.entity_id
_entity_poly.type
_entity_poly.pdbx_seq_one_letter_code
_entity_poly.pdbx_strand_id
1 'polypeptide(L)'
;MSAERPFAENASEVTEKHPVDRIPPLARLAPLGLQHVLAMYAGAVAVPLIVGGALIGMGQLEPSALPHLISADLLVAGIATLIQSIGFWRFGVRLPLMQGCTFAAVGPMITIGGEYGITAIYGSVIACGLFMMLLAPIFSRLVRFFPPIVTGTVILIIGVSLMDVAAGWVGGGTGSEDFGNPLDIGFAAGTLLFIILIERFAPPVLQRLSILLGLVVGTIVAIPFGLVDWSGVGSEAWFGVTLPFYFGFPTFEASAIISMCIVGLVIMTETTGDIIAVGEIVEKPVTPRQLADGLRADGLSTVIGGLFNTFPYTAFAQNVGLVSLTGVKSRYVATFAGGVLVILGLIPALGAVVEGIPVAVLGGAGIALFGMVAASGIRTLSKVKFNNTNILVVAISLGVALLPTVSPEIYAQFPTWFTIIFDSGISAGAVVAILLNLLLNSEKVQARFAGSDTDVSGHDAVRGPAAPAAPAAVPEPEKVDD
;
A
#
# COMPACT_ATOMS: atom_id res chain seq x y z
N MET A 1 -73.04 6.66 -24.16
CA MET A 1 -72.16 6.23 -23.01
C MET A 1 -70.88 5.70 -23.62
N SER A 2 -69.92 6.60 -23.78
CA SER A 2 -68.57 6.28 -24.27
C SER A 2 -67.65 5.90 -23.08
N ALA A 3 -67.12 4.69 -23.12
CA ALA A 3 -66.14 4.23 -22.19
C ALA A 3 -64.76 4.75 -22.62
N GLU A 4 -64.20 5.68 -21.86
CA GLU A 4 -62.80 6.11 -21.95
C GLU A 4 -61.89 4.97 -21.48
N ARG A 5 -60.96 4.55 -22.35
CA ARG A 5 -59.86 3.68 -21.99
C ARG A 5 -58.78 4.55 -21.37
N PRO A 6 -58.24 4.20 -20.19
CA PRO A 6 -57.09 4.90 -19.64
C PRO A 6 -55.86 4.61 -20.51
N PHE A 7 -55.15 5.64 -20.91
CA PHE A 7 -53.85 5.59 -21.53
C PHE A 7 -52.86 4.84 -20.59
N ALA A 8 -52.38 3.69 -21.03
CA ALA A 8 -51.24 3.02 -20.44
C ALA A 8 -50.04 3.92 -20.70
N GLU A 9 -49.59 4.58 -19.65
CA GLU A 9 -48.32 5.29 -19.60
C GLU A 9 -47.20 4.25 -19.70
N ASN A 10 -46.63 4.09 -20.91
CA ASN A 10 -45.38 3.37 -21.12
C ASN A 10 -44.24 4.19 -20.53
N ALA A 11 -44.11 4.13 -19.20
CA ALA A 11 -42.90 4.48 -18.53
C ALA A 11 -41.88 3.38 -18.85
N SER A 12 -41.16 3.51 -19.94
CA SER A 12 -39.88 2.85 -20.11
C SER A 12 -38.97 3.41 -19.00
N GLU A 13 -38.88 2.70 -17.88
CA GLU A 13 -37.83 2.89 -16.89
C GLU A 13 -36.49 2.72 -17.62
N VAL A 14 -35.93 3.83 -18.07
CA VAL A 14 -34.53 3.91 -18.43
C VAL A 14 -33.78 3.66 -17.14
N THR A 15 -33.40 2.41 -16.90
CA THR A 15 -32.55 2.02 -15.78
C THR A 15 -31.25 2.81 -15.87
N GLU A 16 -31.20 3.91 -15.16
CA GLU A 16 -30.06 4.83 -15.18
C GLU A 16 -28.82 4.09 -14.68
N LYS A 17 -27.81 3.93 -15.55
CA LYS A 17 -26.56 3.23 -15.19
C LYS A 17 -25.97 3.83 -13.94
N HIS A 18 -25.55 2.97 -12.99
CA HIS A 18 -24.87 3.41 -11.77
C HIS A 18 -23.72 4.36 -12.12
N PRO A 19 -23.44 5.43 -11.34
CA PRO A 19 -22.37 6.40 -11.62
C PRO A 19 -21.00 5.77 -11.88
N VAL A 20 -20.69 4.64 -11.23
CA VAL A 20 -19.47 3.85 -11.47
C VAL A 20 -19.32 3.40 -12.91
N ASP A 21 -20.43 3.09 -13.58
CA ASP A 21 -20.46 2.53 -14.93
C ASP A 21 -20.76 3.58 -16.01
N ARG A 22 -20.82 4.88 -15.65
CA ARG A 22 -20.95 5.99 -16.60
C ARG A 22 -19.58 6.43 -17.10
N ILE A 23 -19.44 6.65 -18.39
CA ILE A 23 -18.20 7.16 -19.00
C ILE A 23 -18.29 8.69 -19.02
N PRO A 24 -17.40 9.41 -18.30
CA PRO A 24 -17.35 10.86 -18.37
C PRO A 24 -16.88 11.34 -19.76
N PRO A 25 -17.25 12.56 -20.18
CA PRO A 25 -16.66 13.17 -21.39
C PRO A 25 -15.13 13.22 -21.28
N LEU A 26 -14.44 13.06 -22.42
CA LEU A 26 -12.96 13.00 -22.47
C LEU A 26 -12.31 14.22 -21.80
N ALA A 27 -12.90 15.40 -21.96
CA ALA A 27 -12.42 16.64 -21.33
C ALA A 27 -12.38 16.61 -19.79
N ARG A 28 -13.20 15.76 -19.15
CA ARG A 28 -13.16 15.50 -17.69
C ARG A 28 -12.37 14.23 -17.36
N LEU A 29 -12.46 13.22 -18.21
CA LEU A 29 -11.83 11.93 -18.03
C LEU A 29 -10.29 12.05 -18.01
N ALA A 30 -9.72 12.79 -18.98
CA ALA A 30 -8.27 12.90 -19.12
C ALA A 30 -7.59 13.61 -17.95
N PRO A 31 -8.02 14.81 -17.49
CA PRO A 31 -7.38 15.45 -16.32
C PRO A 31 -7.53 14.64 -15.05
N LEU A 32 -8.68 14.00 -14.81
CA LEU A 32 -8.90 13.19 -13.63
C LEU A 32 -8.08 11.90 -13.66
N GLY A 33 -8.01 11.23 -14.81
CA GLY A 33 -7.16 10.04 -14.96
C GLY A 33 -5.68 10.38 -14.82
N LEU A 34 -5.21 11.49 -15.41
CA LEU A 34 -3.84 11.95 -15.22
C LEU A 34 -3.55 12.27 -13.74
N GLN A 35 -4.50 12.87 -13.01
CA GLN A 35 -4.36 13.12 -11.58
C GLN A 35 -4.16 11.81 -10.79
N HIS A 36 -4.85 10.72 -11.16
CA HIS A 36 -4.65 9.41 -10.56
C HIS A 36 -3.24 8.86 -10.82
N VAL A 37 -2.74 9.00 -12.06
CA VAL A 37 -1.37 8.61 -12.41
C VAL A 37 -0.35 9.38 -11.59
N LEU A 38 -0.45 10.72 -11.58
CA LEU A 38 0.49 11.58 -10.85
C LEU A 38 0.49 11.33 -9.34
N ALA A 39 -0.69 11.02 -8.75
CA ALA A 39 -0.81 10.75 -7.32
C ALA A 39 -0.14 9.44 -6.90
N MET A 40 -0.12 8.42 -7.77
CA MET A 40 0.51 7.13 -7.47
C MET A 40 1.95 7.02 -7.97
N TYR A 41 2.38 7.87 -8.90
CA TYR A 41 3.63 7.73 -9.64
C TYR A 41 4.85 7.58 -8.73
N ALA A 42 4.99 8.45 -7.73
CA ALA A 42 6.10 8.38 -6.77
C ALA A 42 6.12 7.04 -6.00
N GLY A 43 4.95 6.54 -5.60
CA GLY A 43 4.84 5.23 -4.93
C GLY A 43 5.14 4.06 -5.87
N ALA A 44 4.69 4.13 -7.12
CA ALA A 44 4.94 3.09 -8.11
C ALA A 44 6.44 2.93 -8.40
N VAL A 45 7.14 4.03 -8.69
CA VAL A 45 8.58 3.98 -9.03
C VAL A 45 9.47 3.69 -7.81
N ALA A 46 8.98 3.90 -6.58
CA ALA A 46 9.78 3.68 -5.38
C ALA A 46 10.16 2.20 -5.18
N VAL A 47 9.26 1.26 -5.45
CA VAL A 47 9.55 -0.17 -5.25
C VAL A 47 10.67 -0.67 -6.16
N PRO A 48 10.65 -0.46 -7.50
CA PRO A 48 11.78 -0.82 -8.35
C PRO A 48 13.09 -0.10 -7.98
N LEU A 49 13.03 1.17 -7.54
CA LEU A 49 14.21 1.89 -7.07
C LEU A 49 14.81 1.27 -5.80
N ILE A 50 13.98 0.87 -4.84
CA ILE A 50 14.44 0.26 -3.59
C ILE A 50 15.02 -1.12 -3.85
N VAL A 51 14.25 -2.00 -4.50
CA VAL A 51 14.66 -3.39 -4.72
C VAL A 51 15.82 -3.44 -5.72
N GLY A 52 15.73 -2.72 -6.83
CA GLY A 52 16.80 -2.63 -7.81
C GLY A 52 18.08 -2.03 -7.22
N GLY A 53 17.97 -0.91 -6.51
CA GLY A 53 19.11 -0.28 -5.84
C GLY A 53 19.78 -1.17 -4.80
N ALA A 54 19.01 -1.90 -3.99
CA ALA A 54 19.54 -2.86 -3.03
C ALA A 54 20.29 -4.01 -3.73
N LEU A 55 19.72 -4.58 -4.81
CA LEU A 55 20.37 -5.65 -5.56
C LEU A 55 21.62 -5.18 -6.29
N ILE A 56 21.65 -3.94 -6.79
CA ILE A 56 22.86 -3.31 -7.36
C ILE A 56 23.93 -3.18 -6.28
N GLY A 57 23.57 -2.67 -5.10
CA GLY A 57 24.49 -2.54 -3.96
C GLY A 57 25.07 -3.87 -3.47
N MET A 58 24.34 -4.98 -3.64
CA MET A 58 24.79 -6.35 -3.37
C MET A 58 25.58 -6.99 -4.52
N GLY A 59 25.74 -6.31 -5.67
CA GLY A 59 26.37 -6.87 -6.87
C GLY A 59 25.56 -7.96 -7.58
N GLN A 60 24.25 -8.05 -7.28
CA GLN A 60 23.33 -9.03 -7.89
C GLN A 60 22.68 -8.51 -9.18
N LEU A 61 22.78 -7.21 -9.44
CA LEU A 61 22.18 -6.56 -10.59
C LEU A 61 23.09 -5.45 -11.12
N GLU A 62 23.15 -5.31 -12.44
CA GLU A 62 23.86 -4.21 -13.09
C GLU A 62 23.05 -2.91 -12.99
N PRO A 63 23.69 -1.73 -12.78
CA PRO A 63 22.97 -0.46 -12.73
C PRO A 63 22.06 -0.19 -13.93
N SER A 64 22.50 -0.56 -15.13
CA SER A 64 21.73 -0.41 -16.39
C SER A 64 20.39 -1.16 -16.42
N ALA A 65 20.11 -2.04 -15.45
CA ALA A 65 18.86 -2.74 -15.34
C ALA A 65 17.74 -1.90 -14.70
N LEU A 66 18.07 -0.83 -13.99
CA LEU A 66 17.12 -0.06 -13.20
C LEU A 66 16.03 0.65 -14.06
N PRO A 67 16.37 1.31 -15.19
CA PRO A 67 15.35 1.86 -16.09
C PRO A 67 14.37 0.80 -16.60
N HIS A 68 14.89 -0.41 -16.87
CA HIS A 68 14.07 -1.53 -17.32
C HIS A 68 13.07 -1.97 -16.24
N LEU A 69 13.50 -2.08 -14.97
CA LEU A 69 12.61 -2.41 -13.85
C LEU A 69 11.51 -1.37 -13.68
N ILE A 70 11.84 -0.08 -13.78
CA ILE A 70 10.88 1.03 -13.67
C ILE A 70 9.86 0.99 -14.80
N SER A 71 10.33 0.78 -16.05
CA SER A 71 9.45 0.70 -17.22
C SER A 71 8.54 -0.52 -17.16
N ALA A 72 9.06 -1.68 -16.71
CA ALA A 72 8.29 -2.89 -16.49
C ALA A 72 7.19 -2.68 -15.46
N ASP A 73 7.51 -2.02 -14.35
CA ASP A 73 6.53 -1.75 -13.30
C ASP A 73 5.40 -0.85 -13.79
N LEU A 74 5.72 0.28 -14.44
CA LEU A 74 4.70 1.17 -14.98
C LEU A 74 3.80 0.47 -16.01
N LEU A 75 4.37 -0.36 -16.89
CA LEU A 75 3.63 -1.14 -17.88
C LEU A 75 2.64 -2.08 -17.20
N VAL A 76 3.12 -2.88 -16.25
CA VAL A 76 2.29 -3.90 -15.59
C VAL A 76 1.31 -3.24 -14.60
N ALA A 77 1.67 -2.14 -13.91
CA ALA A 77 0.75 -1.35 -13.11
C ALA A 77 -0.45 -0.85 -13.94
N GLY A 78 -0.17 -0.40 -15.16
CA GLY A 78 -1.21 -0.02 -16.12
C GLY A 78 -2.10 -1.21 -16.50
N ILE A 79 -1.53 -2.35 -16.88
CA ILE A 79 -2.26 -3.58 -17.20
C ILE A 79 -3.09 -4.06 -16.01
N ALA A 80 -2.52 -4.09 -14.80
CA ALA A 80 -3.19 -4.45 -13.56
C ALA A 80 -4.39 -3.56 -13.26
N THR A 81 -4.22 -2.24 -13.44
CA THR A 81 -5.30 -1.25 -13.29
C THR A 81 -6.41 -1.47 -14.32
N LEU A 82 -6.08 -1.79 -15.56
CA LEU A 82 -7.07 -2.12 -16.59
C LEU A 82 -7.84 -3.40 -16.24
N ILE A 83 -7.14 -4.45 -15.79
CA ILE A 83 -7.76 -5.70 -15.33
C ILE A 83 -8.74 -5.41 -14.18
N GLN A 84 -8.33 -4.62 -13.20
CA GLN A 84 -9.13 -4.35 -12.01
C GLN A 84 -10.35 -3.46 -12.30
N SER A 85 -10.19 -2.43 -13.15
CA SER A 85 -11.23 -1.43 -13.43
C SER A 85 -12.21 -1.86 -14.52
N ILE A 86 -11.75 -2.50 -15.60
CA ILE A 86 -12.60 -3.02 -16.69
C ILE A 86 -13.24 -4.33 -16.26
N GLY A 87 -12.43 -5.26 -15.80
CA GLY A 87 -12.78 -6.61 -15.40
C GLY A 87 -13.21 -7.49 -16.59
N PHE A 88 -12.81 -8.76 -16.56
CA PHE A 88 -13.24 -9.77 -17.51
C PHE A 88 -13.46 -11.11 -16.78
N TRP A 89 -14.42 -11.87 -17.22
CA TRP A 89 -14.81 -13.16 -16.65
C TRP A 89 -14.93 -13.09 -15.12
N ARG A 90 -13.93 -13.59 -14.37
CA ARG A 90 -13.85 -13.61 -12.89
C ARG A 90 -12.65 -12.83 -12.36
N PHE A 91 -12.15 -11.87 -13.11
CA PHE A 91 -11.06 -10.99 -12.75
C PHE A 91 -11.52 -9.53 -12.78
N GLY A 92 -11.21 -8.78 -11.72
CA GLY A 92 -11.50 -7.37 -11.58
C GLY A 92 -12.79 -7.05 -10.84
N VAL A 93 -12.67 -6.14 -9.86
CA VAL A 93 -13.80 -5.69 -9.03
C VAL A 93 -14.73 -4.72 -9.76
N ARG A 94 -14.27 -4.10 -10.86
CA ARG A 94 -14.98 -3.10 -11.68
C ARG A 94 -15.35 -1.85 -10.88
N LEU A 95 -14.42 -1.36 -10.10
CA LEU A 95 -14.47 -0.12 -9.33
C LEU A 95 -13.33 0.82 -9.76
N PRO A 96 -13.39 2.12 -9.41
CA PRO A 96 -12.30 3.07 -9.67
C PRO A 96 -11.12 2.81 -8.73
N LEU A 97 -10.37 1.74 -8.98
CA LEU A 97 -9.26 1.26 -8.17
C LEU A 97 -8.00 1.21 -9.05
N MET A 98 -6.94 1.84 -8.58
CA MET A 98 -5.61 1.80 -9.20
C MET A 98 -4.79 0.66 -8.59
N GLN A 99 -3.89 0.10 -9.39
CA GLN A 99 -2.99 -0.99 -9.00
C GLN A 99 -1.54 -0.57 -9.17
N GLY A 100 -0.68 -0.95 -8.22
CA GLY A 100 0.76 -0.75 -8.32
C GLY A 100 1.51 -1.75 -7.44
N CYS A 101 2.84 -1.73 -7.52
CA CYS A 101 3.68 -2.62 -6.72
C CYS A 101 3.50 -2.39 -5.22
N THR A 102 3.41 -3.48 -4.47
CA THR A 102 3.24 -3.42 -3.03
C THR A 102 4.56 -3.15 -2.30
N PHE A 103 4.51 -2.30 -1.28
CA PHE A 103 5.64 -2.12 -0.36
C PHE A 103 5.82 -3.31 0.60
N ALA A 104 4.78 -4.10 0.82
CA ALA A 104 4.84 -5.27 1.70
C ALA A 104 5.85 -6.33 1.24
N ALA A 105 6.13 -6.40 -0.07
CA ALA A 105 7.07 -7.36 -0.65
C ALA A 105 8.53 -6.89 -0.64
N VAL A 106 8.81 -5.62 -0.38
CA VAL A 106 10.16 -5.02 -0.55
C VAL A 106 11.21 -5.76 0.28
N GLY A 107 11.00 -5.89 1.59
CA GLY A 107 11.95 -6.59 2.47
C GLY A 107 12.19 -8.04 2.03
N PRO A 108 11.13 -8.88 1.89
CA PRO A 108 11.26 -10.24 1.38
C PRO A 108 11.99 -10.33 0.04
N MET A 109 11.70 -9.44 -0.91
CA MET A 109 12.35 -9.45 -2.23
C MET A 109 13.85 -9.15 -2.14
N ILE A 110 14.25 -8.20 -1.29
CA ILE A 110 15.67 -7.89 -1.07
C ILE A 110 16.40 -9.09 -0.47
N THR A 111 15.83 -9.73 0.55
CA THR A 111 16.41 -10.93 1.17
C THR A 111 16.50 -12.09 0.18
N ILE A 112 15.43 -12.37 -0.58
CA ILE A 112 15.41 -13.43 -1.60
C ILE A 112 16.43 -13.14 -2.72
N GLY A 113 16.48 -11.90 -3.19
CA GLY A 113 17.38 -11.49 -4.25
C GLY A 113 18.84 -11.53 -3.84
N GLY A 114 19.17 -11.18 -2.60
CA GLY A 114 20.51 -11.29 -2.05
C GLY A 114 20.99 -12.73 -1.92
N GLU A 115 20.11 -13.66 -1.54
CA GLU A 115 20.46 -15.07 -1.31
C GLU A 115 20.42 -15.91 -2.59
N TYR A 116 19.39 -15.73 -3.44
CA TYR A 116 19.14 -16.60 -4.59
C TYR A 116 19.16 -15.88 -5.94
N GLY A 117 19.36 -14.56 -5.95
CA GLY A 117 19.34 -13.74 -7.14
C GLY A 117 17.94 -13.32 -7.61
N ILE A 118 17.90 -12.44 -8.61
CA ILE A 118 16.67 -11.78 -9.09
C ILE A 118 15.67 -12.78 -9.72
N THR A 119 16.14 -13.88 -10.34
CA THR A 119 15.26 -14.90 -10.94
C THR A 119 14.41 -15.63 -9.90
N ALA A 120 14.92 -15.80 -8.67
CA ALA A 120 14.17 -16.39 -7.56
C ALA A 120 13.10 -15.44 -7.02
N ILE A 121 13.32 -14.12 -7.09
CA ILE A 121 12.26 -13.15 -6.81
C ILE A 121 11.09 -13.41 -7.77
N TYR A 122 11.32 -13.47 -9.07
CA TYR A 122 10.24 -13.65 -10.05
C TYR A 122 9.54 -15.00 -9.93
N GLY A 123 10.26 -16.07 -9.62
CA GLY A 123 9.66 -17.38 -9.36
C GLY A 123 8.74 -17.35 -8.14
N SER A 124 9.17 -16.72 -7.05
CA SER A 124 8.36 -16.57 -5.84
C SER A 124 7.17 -15.64 -6.04
N VAL A 125 7.30 -14.57 -6.85
CA VAL A 125 6.22 -13.66 -7.23
C VAL A 125 5.15 -14.39 -8.04
N ILE A 126 5.55 -15.20 -9.05
CA ILE A 126 4.60 -16.00 -9.84
C ILE A 126 3.86 -16.99 -8.94
N ALA A 127 4.58 -17.71 -8.07
CA ALA A 127 3.98 -18.65 -7.13
C ALA A 127 3.01 -17.96 -6.17
N CYS A 128 3.37 -16.79 -5.64
CA CYS A 128 2.52 -15.94 -4.81
C CYS A 128 1.23 -15.53 -5.54
N GLY A 129 1.34 -15.05 -6.79
CA GLY A 129 0.18 -14.66 -7.57
C GLY A 129 -0.78 -15.83 -7.82
N LEU A 130 -0.26 -17.01 -8.16
CA LEU A 130 -1.05 -18.24 -8.29
C LEU A 130 -1.73 -18.62 -6.96
N PHE A 131 -1.00 -18.54 -5.85
CA PHE A 131 -1.54 -18.77 -4.51
C PHE A 131 -2.69 -17.81 -4.20
N MET A 132 -2.54 -16.51 -4.45
CA MET A 132 -3.58 -15.50 -4.25
C MET A 132 -4.82 -15.81 -5.10
N MET A 133 -4.65 -16.16 -6.37
CA MET A 133 -5.77 -16.52 -7.27
C MET A 133 -6.55 -17.73 -6.77
N LEU A 134 -5.86 -18.76 -6.28
CA LEU A 134 -6.47 -19.99 -5.73
C LEU A 134 -7.18 -19.71 -4.40
N LEU A 135 -6.59 -18.86 -3.57
CA LEU A 135 -7.12 -18.54 -2.24
C LEU A 135 -8.30 -17.54 -2.28
N ALA A 136 -8.37 -16.65 -3.30
CA ALA A 136 -9.35 -15.59 -3.39
C ALA A 136 -10.82 -16.02 -3.16
N PRO A 137 -11.32 -17.17 -3.67
CA PRO A 137 -12.71 -17.60 -3.44
C PRO A 137 -13.05 -17.88 -1.98
N ILE A 138 -12.08 -18.31 -1.19
CA ILE A 138 -12.24 -18.65 0.22
C ILE A 138 -11.76 -17.56 1.16
N PHE A 139 -11.06 -16.57 0.64
CA PHE A 139 -10.47 -15.49 1.43
C PHE A 139 -11.52 -14.71 2.23
N SER A 140 -12.74 -14.52 1.70
CA SER A 140 -13.84 -13.89 2.42
C SER A 140 -14.16 -14.57 3.77
N ARG A 141 -13.86 -15.88 3.90
CA ARG A 141 -13.98 -16.62 5.16
C ARG A 141 -12.75 -16.45 6.04
N LEU A 142 -11.59 -16.19 5.44
CA LEU A 142 -10.31 -16.00 6.13
C LEU A 142 -10.12 -14.56 6.62
N VAL A 143 -10.84 -13.57 6.07
CA VAL A 143 -10.77 -12.16 6.50
C VAL A 143 -10.98 -12.00 8.01
N ARG A 144 -11.76 -12.87 8.66
CA ARG A 144 -11.93 -12.87 10.12
C ARG A 144 -10.63 -13.06 10.91
N PHE A 145 -9.58 -13.67 10.30
CA PHE A 145 -8.27 -13.86 10.92
C PHE A 145 -7.35 -12.65 10.72
N PHE A 146 -7.78 -11.70 9.89
CA PHE A 146 -7.10 -10.45 9.59
C PHE A 146 -7.94 -9.24 10.03
N PRO A 147 -8.30 -9.15 11.33
CA PRO A 147 -9.03 -7.99 11.83
C PRO A 147 -8.16 -6.73 11.73
N PRO A 148 -8.75 -5.53 11.87
CA PRO A 148 -8.01 -4.26 11.78
C PRO A 148 -6.79 -4.15 12.68
N ILE A 149 -6.75 -4.92 13.79
CA ILE A 149 -5.56 -4.99 14.65
C ILE A 149 -4.37 -5.62 13.93
N VAL A 150 -4.56 -6.72 13.20
CA VAL A 150 -3.51 -7.38 12.43
C VAL A 150 -3.12 -6.52 11.22
N THR A 151 -4.10 -6.11 10.42
CA THR A 151 -3.85 -5.33 9.20
C THR A 151 -3.16 -4.01 9.52
N GLY A 152 -3.66 -3.26 10.52
CA GLY A 152 -3.07 -1.98 10.92
C GLY A 152 -1.65 -2.15 11.49
N THR A 153 -1.40 -3.21 12.26
CA THR A 153 -0.05 -3.53 12.76
C THR A 153 0.92 -3.81 11.62
N VAL A 154 0.50 -4.62 10.64
CA VAL A 154 1.36 -4.97 9.50
C VAL A 154 1.64 -3.74 8.63
N ILE A 155 0.65 -2.91 8.32
CA ILE A 155 0.86 -1.67 7.56
C ILE A 155 1.80 -0.71 8.31
N LEU A 156 1.65 -0.60 9.63
CA LEU A 156 2.57 0.19 10.46
C LEU A 156 4.01 -0.35 10.37
N ILE A 157 4.17 -1.67 10.48
CA ILE A 157 5.48 -2.34 10.34
C ILE A 157 6.10 -2.06 8.98
N ILE A 158 5.33 -2.16 7.88
CA ILE A 158 5.83 -1.86 6.53
C ILE A 158 6.43 -0.45 6.48
N GLY A 159 5.68 0.56 6.92
CA GLY A 159 6.15 1.93 6.89
C GLY A 159 7.38 2.18 7.77
N VAL A 160 7.43 1.57 8.96
CA VAL A 160 8.57 1.73 9.89
C VAL A 160 9.81 0.96 9.40
N SER A 161 9.65 -0.26 8.87
CA SER A 161 10.79 -1.04 8.35
C SER A 161 11.43 -0.37 7.11
N LEU A 162 10.65 0.34 6.29
CA LEU A 162 11.18 1.07 5.15
C LEU A 162 11.90 2.38 5.51
N MET A 163 11.84 2.83 6.78
CA MET A 163 12.61 4.00 7.23
C MET A 163 14.12 3.76 7.18
N ASP A 164 14.56 2.52 7.28
CA ASP A 164 15.98 2.16 7.09
C ASP A 164 16.45 2.49 5.66
N VAL A 165 15.64 2.15 4.66
CA VAL A 165 15.90 2.52 3.25
C VAL A 165 15.92 4.04 3.09
N ALA A 166 14.96 4.76 3.68
CA ALA A 166 14.94 6.23 3.62
C ALA A 166 16.19 6.82 4.28
N ALA A 167 16.64 6.27 5.40
CA ALA A 167 17.87 6.71 6.08
C ALA A 167 19.12 6.49 5.20
N GLY A 168 19.21 5.33 4.55
CA GLY A 168 20.25 5.05 3.56
C GLY A 168 20.29 6.07 2.43
N TRP A 169 19.13 6.44 1.90
CA TRP A 169 19.01 7.45 0.85
C TRP A 169 19.34 8.86 1.33
N VAL A 170 18.92 9.25 2.55
CA VAL A 170 19.28 10.54 3.17
C VAL A 170 20.78 10.70 3.30
N GLY A 171 21.47 9.60 3.59
CA GLY A 171 22.93 9.58 3.69
C GLY A 171 23.68 9.59 2.36
N GLY A 172 22.99 9.63 1.21
CA GLY A 172 23.62 9.62 -0.11
C GLY A 172 23.79 8.23 -0.73
N GLY A 173 23.19 7.20 -0.11
CA GLY A 173 23.24 5.80 -0.54
C GLY A 173 24.03 4.92 0.41
N THR A 174 23.43 3.79 0.78
CA THR A 174 24.07 2.82 1.68
C THR A 174 25.36 2.29 1.06
N GLY A 175 26.48 2.42 1.77
CA GLY A 175 27.79 1.96 1.31
C GLY A 175 28.55 2.97 0.43
N SER A 176 28.05 4.19 0.23
CA SER A 176 28.83 5.25 -0.43
C SER A 176 30.00 5.69 0.44
N GLU A 177 31.13 6.06 -0.16
CA GLU A 177 32.32 6.55 0.56
C GLU A 177 32.03 7.82 1.34
N ASP A 178 31.14 8.68 0.84
CA ASP A 178 30.73 9.96 1.43
C ASP A 178 29.41 9.86 2.22
N PHE A 179 29.06 8.67 2.73
CA PHE A 179 27.81 8.47 3.46
C PHE A 179 27.68 9.46 4.63
N GLY A 180 26.54 10.18 4.66
CA GLY A 180 26.28 11.18 5.69
C GLY A 180 26.85 12.57 5.36
N ASN A 181 27.23 12.81 4.10
CA ASN A 181 27.67 14.12 3.63
C ASN A 181 26.61 15.19 3.95
N PRO A 182 27.00 16.34 4.54
CA PRO A 182 26.07 17.43 4.85
C PRO A 182 25.29 17.94 3.64
N LEU A 183 25.85 17.85 2.43
CA LEU A 183 25.16 18.24 1.20
C LEU A 183 23.96 17.32 0.92
N ASP A 184 24.14 16.01 1.02
CA ASP A 184 23.09 15.02 0.81
C ASP A 184 21.97 15.15 1.85
N ILE A 185 22.37 15.26 3.13
CA ILE A 185 21.41 15.52 4.22
C ILE A 185 20.65 16.82 3.98
N GLY A 186 21.34 17.86 3.47
CA GLY A 186 20.73 19.15 3.10
C GLY A 186 19.69 19.01 2.00
N PHE A 187 19.98 18.24 0.93
CA PHE A 187 19.02 17.96 -0.14
C PHE A 187 17.82 17.15 0.36
N ALA A 188 18.04 16.13 1.17
CA ALA A 188 16.97 15.35 1.76
C ALA A 188 16.06 16.21 2.66
N ALA A 189 16.66 17.01 3.55
CA ALA A 189 15.93 17.93 4.42
C ALA A 189 15.17 19.00 3.62
N GLY A 190 15.80 19.58 2.59
CA GLY A 190 15.18 20.55 1.70
C GLY A 190 13.99 20.00 0.93
N THR A 191 14.12 18.78 0.40
CA THR A 191 13.03 18.08 -0.28
C THR A 191 11.87 17.80 0.67
N LEU A 192 12.16 17.27 1.86
CA LEU A 192 11.15 17.01 2.89
C LEU A 192 10.45 18.29 3.33
N LEU A 193 11.20 19.37 3.58
CA LEU A 193 10.65 20.68 3.93
C LEU A 193 9.73 21.19 2.82
N PHE A 194 10.14 21.08 1.56
CA PHE A 194 9.32 21.50 0.42
C PHE A 194 8.01 20.72 0.36
N ILE A 195 8.03 19.39 0.57
CA ILE A 195 6.83 18.56 0.65
C ILE A 195 5.91 19.07 1.77
N ILE A 196 6.44 19.35 2.97
CA ILE A 196 5.66 19.87 4.10
C ILE A 196 5.04 21.24 3.76
N LEU A 197 5.78 22.13 3.08
CA LEU A 197 5.27 23.43 2.67
C LEU A 197 4.13 23.31 1.66
N ILE A 198 4.23 22.39 0.69
CA ILE A 198 3.14 22.09 -0.25
C ILE A 198 1.91 21.57 0.52
N GLU A 199 2.08 20.62 1.42
CA GLU A 199 0.97 20.09 2.25
C GLU A 199 0.30 21.18 3.09
N ARG A 200 1.06 22.17 3.55
CA ARG A 200 0.54 23.24 4.43
C ARG A 200 -0.11 24.39 3.69
N PHE A 201 0.43 24.80 2.54
CA PHE A 201 0.08 26.07 1.91
C PHE A 201 -0.53 25.94 0.51
N ALA A 202 -0.35 24.83 -0.18
CA ALA A 202 -0.85 24.68 -1.53
C ALA A 202 -2.36 24.30 -1.56
N PRO A 203 -3.04 24.53 -2.69
CA PRO A 203 -4.41 24.05 -2.87
C PRO A 203 -4.46 22.50 -2.85
N PRO A 204 -5.64 21.89 -2.51
CA PRO A 204 -5.78 20.45 -2.30
C PRO A 204 -5.32 19.56 -3.47
N VAL A 205 -5.35 20.08 -4.70
CA VAL A 205 -4.86 19.36 -5.89
C VAL A 205 -3.35 19.18 -5.84
N LEU A 206 -2.59 20.22 -5.46
CA LEU A 206 -1.13 20.16 -5.37
C LEU A 206 -0.66 19.43 -4.11
N GLN A 207 -1.39 19.51 -3.01
CA GLN A 207 -1.08 18.75 -1.78
C GLN A 207 -0.94 17.25 -2.07
N ARG A 208 -1.82 16.70 -2.91
CA ARG A 208 -1.79 15.27 -3.29
C ARG A 208 -0.63 14.88 -4.19
N LEU A 209 0.00 15.86 -4.81
CA LEU A 209 1.18 15.70 -5.65
C LEU A 209 2.46 16.10 -4.91
N SER A 210 2.38 16.37 -3.60
CA SER A 210 3.46 16.94 -2.80
C SER A 210 4.76 16.15 -2.91
N ILE A 211 4.70 14.81 -2.84
CA ILE A 211 5.89 13.95 -2.97
C ILE A 211 6.46 14.02 -4.39
N LEU A 212 5.61 13.90 -5.42
CA LEU A 212 6.05 14.01 -6.80
C LEU A 212 6.66 15.39 -7.08
N LEU A 213 6.03 16.45 -6.60
CA LEU A 213 6.56 17.81 -6.73
C LEU A 213 7.87 17.97 -5.96
N GLY A 214 7.99 17.33 -4.79
CA GLY A 214 9.24 17.30 -4.02
C GLY A 214 10.38 16.64 -4.80
N LEU A 215 10.11 15.50 -5.44
CA LEU A 215 11.09 14.82 -6.30
C LEU A 215 11.49 15.69 -7.49
N VAL A 216 10.53 16.27 -8.21
CA VAL A 216 10.80 17.12 -9.38
C VAL A 216 11.59 18.35 -9.00
N VAL A 217 11.12 19.10 -8.00
CA VAL A 217 11.79 20.36 -7.59
C VAL A 217 13.14 20.06 -6.95
N GLY A 218 13.24 19.04 -6.09
CA GLY A 218 14.50 18.59 -5.49
C GLY A 218 15.55 18.23 -6.56
N THR A 219 15.14 17.49 -7.59
CA THR A 219 16.01 17.14 -8.72
C THR A 219 16.43 18.37 -9.52
N ILE A 220 15.51 19.28 -9.85
CA ILE A 220 15.84 20.52 -10.57
C ILE A 220 16.85 21.37 -9.77
N VAL A 221 16.66 21.49 -8.46
CA VAL A 221 17.58 22.22 -7.58
C VAL A 221 18.94 21.53 -7.50
N ALA A 222 19.01 20.21 -7.66
CA ALA A 222 20.25 19.43 -7.62
C ALA A 222 21.11 19.56 -8.90
N ILE A 223 20.51 19.96 -10.05
CA ILE A 223 21.24 20.10 -11.33
C ILE A 223 22.48 21.00 -11.22
N PRO A 224 22.40 22.24 -10.70
CA PRO A 224 23.57 23.13 -10.61
C PRO A 224 24.66 22.61 -9.67
N PHE A 225 24.37 21.64 -8.82
CA PHE A 225 25.34 21.02 -7.91
C PHE A 225 26.02 19.77 -8.53
N GLY A 226 25.64 19.41 -9.77
CA GLY A 226 26.21 18.26 -10.46
C GLY A 226 25.80 16.89 -9.88
N LEU A 227 24.70 16.84 -9.12
CA LEU A 227 24.22 15.61 -8.48
C LEU A 227 23.27 14.80 -9.37
N VAL A 228 22.91 15.33 -10.55
CA VAL A 228 21.98 14.68 -11.50
C VAL A 228 22.79 14.11 -12.65
N ASP A 229 22.66 12.80 -12.89
CA ASP A 229 23.23 12.15 -14.06
C ASP A 229 22.11 11.66 -14.99
N TRP A 230 21.95 12.35 -16.11
CA TRP A 230 21.05 11.99 -17.19
C TRP A 230 21.80 11.56 -18.47
N SER A 231 23.06 11.19 -18.35
CA SER A 231 23.87 10.73 -19.49
C SER A 231 23.26 9.49 -20.15
N GLY A 232 22.62 8.62 -19.36
CA GLY A 232 21.91 7.43 -19.82
C GLY A 232 20.62 7.70 -20.61
N VAL A 233 19.94 8.83 -20.41
CA VAL A 233 18.66 9.13 -21.07
C VAL A 233 18.77 9.17 -22.59
N GLY A 234 19.91 9.65 -23.11
CA GLY A 234 20.15 9.75 -24.55
C GLY A 234 20.43 8.38 -25.22
N SER A 235 20.81 7.37 -24.46
CA SER A 235 21.10 6.02 -24.96
C SER A 235 19.89 5.11 -24.92
N GLU A 236 18.85 5.45 -24.11
CA GLU A 236 17.64 4.67 -24.00
C GLU A 236 16.66 4.93 -25.16
N ALA A 237 15.96 3.88 -25.55
CA ALA A 237 14.94 3.97 -26.59
C ALA A 237 13.74 4.81 -26.12
N TRP A 238 13.23 5.67 -27.00
CA TRP A 238 11.98 6.41 -26.77
C TRP A 238 10.73 5.54 -26.88
N PHE A 239 10.85 4.34 -27.42
CA PHE A 239 9.81 3.33 -27.47
C PHE A 239 10.43 1.96 -27.31
N GLY A 240 9.95 1.20 -26.34
CA GLY A 240 10.42 -0.14 -26.07
C GLY A 240 9.34 -0.96 -25.36
N VAL A 241 9.30 -2.24 -25.59
CA VAL A 241 8.41 -3.18 -24.89
C VAL A 241 9.28 -4.03 -23.97
N THR A 242 8.93 -4.03 -22.70
CA THR A 242 9.53 -4.95 -21.73
C THR A 242 9.20 -6.38 -22.14
N LEU A 243 10.24 -7.18 -22.39
CA LEU A 243 10.08 -8.59 -22.77
C LEU A 243 9.92 -9.46 -21.52
N PRO A 244 9.06 -10.49 -21.57
CA PRO A 244 9.03 -11.51 -20.54
C PRO A 244 10.40 -12.15 -20.34
N PHE A 245 10.73 -12.48 -19.09
CA PHE A 245 11.96 -13.20 -18.72
C PHE A 245 13.27 -12.49 -19.13
N TYR A 246 13.29 -11.16 -19.14
CA TYR A 246 14.44 -10.35 -19.51
C TYR A 246 15.70 -10.71 -18.71
N PHE A 247 15.55 -10.95 -17.39
CA PHE A 247 16.65 -11.34 -16.49
C PHE A 247 16.88 -12.86 -16.46
N GLY A 248 16.22 -13.63 -17.31
CA GLY A 248 16.30 -15.08 -17.34
C GLY A 248 15.01 -15.77 -16.87
N PHE A 249 15.00 -17.11 -16.99
CA PHE A 249 13.84 -17.88 -16.54
C PHE A 249 13.73 -17.88 -15.01
N PRO A 250 12.50 -17.75 -14.46
CA PRO A 250 12.26 -17.78 -13.03
C PRO A 250 12.75 -19.08 -12.38
N THR A 251 13.41 -18.98 -11.24
CA THR A 251 13.79 -20.11 -10.40
C THR A 251 12.84 -20.20 -9.20
N PHE A 252 12.58 -21.41 -8.73
CA PHE A 252 11.54 -21.67 -7.71
C PHE A 252 12.19 -22.27 -6.47
N GLU A 253 12.43 -21.41 -5.46
CA GLU A 253 12.99 -21.79 -4.17
C GLU A 253 11.86 -21.87 -3.12
N ALA A 254 11.76 -23.00 -2.41
CA ALA A 254 10.62 -23.25 -1.51
C ALA A 254 10.51 -22.21 -0.40
N SER A 255 11.63 -21.81 0.21
CA SER A 255 11.65 -20.77 1.25
C SER A 255 11.23 -19.41 0.74
N ALA A 256 11.68 -19.02 -0.45
CA ALA A 256 11.29 -17.80 -1.13
C ALA A 256 9.79 -17.77 -1.45
N ILE A 257 9.26 -18.89 -1.95
CA ILE A 257 7.82 -19.05 -2.23
C ILE A 257 7.00 -18.91 -0.95
N ILE A 258 7.40 -19.56 0.14
CA ILE A 258 6.68 -19.49 1.41
C ILE A 258 6.68 -18.05 1.94
N SER A 259 7.84 -17.39 1.96
CA SER A 259 7.95 -15.99 2.38
C SER A 259 7.05 -15.09 1.55
N MET A 260 7.07 -15.23 0.22
CA MET A 260 6.24 -14.42 -0.67
C MET A 260 4.74 -14.75 -0.54
N CYS A 261 4.35 -15.99 -0.26
CA CYS A 261 2.95 -16.36 0.02
C CYS A 261 2.43 -15.72 1.33
N ILE A 262 3.29 -15.54 2.35
CA ILE A 262 2.95 -14.80 3.57
C ILE A 262 2.64 -13.34 3.20
N VAL A 263 3.48 -12.72 2.37
CA VAL A 263 3.23 -11.38 1.83
C VAL A 263 1.93 -11.35 1.03
N GLY A 264 1.64 -12.39 0.24
CA GLY A 264 0.39 -12.52 -0.50
C GLY A 264 -0.86 -12.44 0.38
N LEU A 265 -0.84 -12.99 1.59
CA LEU A 265 -1.94 -12.85 2.56
C LEU A 265 -2.09 -11.39 3.03
N VAL A 266 -0.98 -10.70 3.22
CA VAL A 266 -0.98 -9.27 3.58
C VAL A 266 -1.59 -8.43 2.44
N ILE A 267 -1.14 -8.66 1.21
CA ILE A 267 -1.67 -7.99 0.01
C ILE A 267 -3.18 -8.19 -0.11
N MET A 268 -3.65 -9.42 -0.02
CA MET A 268 -5.08 -9.73 -0.10
C MET A 268 -5.90 -9.01 0.98
N THR A 269 -5.32 -8.83 2.16
CA THR A 269 -5.97 -8.13 3.27
C THR A 269 -6.03 -6.63 3.01
N GLU A 270 -4.92 -6.03 2.56
CA GLU A 270 -4.82 -4.62 2.18
C GLU A 270 -5.81 -4.27 1.08
N THR A 271 -5.77 -4.99 -0.03
CA THR A 271 -6.71 -4.81 -1.15
C THR A 271 -8.17 -5.03 -0.74
N THR A 272 -8.46 -5.95 0.18
CA THR A 272 -9.82 -6.13 0.70
C THR A 272 -10.31 -4.85 1.38
N GLY A 273 -9.48 -4.22 2.19
CA GLY A 273 -9.79 -2.94 2.82
C GLY A 273 -10.08 -1.83 1.80
N ASP A 274 -9.24 -1.72 0.79
CA ASP A 274 -9.37 -0.71 -0.27
C ASP A 274 -10.59 -0.93 -1.15
N ILE A 275 -10.89 -2.17 -1.54
CA ILE A 275 -12.09 -2.52 -2.31
C ILE A 275 -13.36 -2.17 -1.53
N ILE A 276 -13.43 -2.48 -0.24
CA ILE A 276 -14.59 -2.16 0.60
C ILE A 276 -14.72 -0.64 0.73
N ALA A 277 -13.62 0.06 1.02
CA ALA A 277 -13.61 1.51 1.16
C ALA A 277 -14.07 2.22 -0.13
N VAL A 278 -13.56 1.81 -1.29
CA VAL A 278 -14.02 2.36 -2.57
C VAL A 278 -15.50 2.04 -2.80
N GLY A 279 -15.94 0.81 -2.50
CA GLY A 279 -17.35 0.43 -2.61
C GLY A 279 -18.28 1.33 -1.80
N GLU A 280 -17.90 1.70 -0.58
CA GLU A 280 -18.62 2.64 0.28
C GLU A 280 -18.61 4.06 -0.31
N ILE A 281 -17.45 4.57 -0.73
CA ILE A 281 -17.30 5.92 -1.30
C ILE A 281 -18.16 6.09 -2.56
N VAL A 282 -18.20 5.08 -3.43
CA VAL A 282 -18.98 5.15 -4.68
C VAL A 282 -20.44 4.72 -4.51
N GLU A 283 -20.85 4.37 -3.27
CA GLU A 283 -22.22 3.90 -2.94
C GLU A 283 -22.62 2.62 -3.71
N LYS A 284 -21.65 1.74 -3.95
CA LYS A 284 -21.85 0.44 -4.62
C LYS A 284 -21.31 -0.67 -3.72
N PRO A 285 -22.11 -1.21 -2.78
CA PRO A 285 -21.68 -2.26 -1.86
C PRO A 285 -21.07 -3.45 -2.61
N VAL A 286 -19.94 -3.93 -2.10
CA VAL A 286 -19.19 -5.01 -2.72
C VAL A 286 -19.67 -6.37 -2.18
N THR A 287 -20.08 -7.25 -3.08
CA THR A 287 -20.44 -8.62 -2.72
C THR A 287 -19.20 -9.49 -2.49
N PRO A 288 -19.29 -10.59 -1.70
CA PRO A 288 -18.18 -11.52 -1.50
C PRO A 288 -17.60 -12.08 -2.82
N ARG A 289 -18.45 -12.23 -3.85
CA ARG A 289 -18.04 -12.67 -5.18
C ARG A 289 -17.18 -11.61 -5.89
N GLN A 290 -17.62 -10.35 -5.85
CA GLN A 290 -16.87 -9.23 -6.45
C GLN A 290 -15.54 -9.01 -5.72
N LEU A 291 -15.52 -9.16 -4.40
CA LEU A 291 -14.28 -9.14 -3.63
C LEU A 291 -13.31 -10.24 -4.10
N ALA A 292 -13.80 -11.47 -4.23
CA ALA A 292 -12.98 -12.58 -4.74
C ALA A 292 -12.49 -12.33 -6.17
N ASP A 293 -13.29 -11.70 -7.04
CA ASP A 293 -12.91 -11.36 -8.41
C ASP A 293 -11.85 -10.24 -8.44
N GLY A 294 -11.91 -9.28 -7.49
CA GLY A 294 -10.88 -8.27 -7.28
C GLY A 294 -9.55 -8.87 -6.79
N LEU A 295 -9.59 -9.74 -5.79
CA LEU A 295 -8.40 -10.43 -5.27
C LEU A 295 -7.77 -11.38 -6.29
N ARG A 296 -8.57 -12.00 -7.18
CA ARG A 296 -8.01 -12.76 -8.32
C ARG A 296 -7.30 -11.84 -9.31
N ALA A 297 -7.79 -10.63 -9.51
CA ALA A 297 -7.12 -9.67 -10.37
C ALA A 297 -5.74 -9.28 -9.82
N ASP A 298 -5.60 -9.08 -8.51
CA ASP A 298 -4.30 -8.85 -7.88
C ASP A 298 -3.37 -10.05 -8.07
N GLY A 299 -3.87 -11.27 -7.85
CA GLY A 299 -3.10 -12.49 -8.08
C GLY A 299 -2.66 -12.62 -9.55
N LEU A 300 -3.54 -12.37 -10.51
CA LEU A 300 -3.21 -12.39 -11.94
C LEU A 300 -2.18 -11.31 -12.29
N SER A 301 -2.36 -10.10 -11.78
CA SER A 301 -1.43 -8.99 -11.98
C SER A 301 -0.05 -9.30 -11.40
N THR A 302 0.00 -9.97 -10.25
CA THR A 302 1.24 -10.46 -9.62
C THR A 302 1.93 -11.53 -10.48
N VAL A 303 1.16 -12.49 -11.07
CA VAL A 303 1.73 -13.46 -12.02
C VAL A 303 2.30 -12.74 -13.25
N ILE A 304 1.54 -11.79 -13.83
CA ILE A 304 2.02 -10.99 -14.96
C ILE A 304 3.28 -10.21 -14.54
N GLY A 305 3.30 -9.64 -13.34
CA GLY A 305 4.48 -8.98 -12.79
C GLY A 305 5.73 -9.87 -12.80
N GLY A 306 5.64 -11.08 -12.26
CA GLY A 306 6.76 -12.02 -12.25
C GLY A 306 7.20 -12.45 -13.66
N LEU A 307 6.27 -12.50 -14.65
CA LEU A 307 6.60 -12.80 -16.03
C LEU A 307 7.32 -11.64 -16.73
N PHE A 308 6.91 -10.39 -16.45
CA PHE A 308 7.44 -9.17 -17.06
C PHE A 308 8.52 -8.47 -16.20
N ASN A 309 9.14 -9.21 -15.28
CA ASN A 309 10.29 -8.76 -14.49
C ASN A 309 9.97 -7.58 -13.54
N THR A 310 8.80 -7.60 -12.98
CA THR A 310 8.38 -6.68 -11.92
C THR A 310 7.85 -7.46 -10.71
N PHE A 311 7.10 -6.85 -9.82
CA PHE A 311 6.91 -7.25 -8.44
C PHE A 311 5.43 -7.57 -8.15
N PRO A 312 5.04 -7.96 -6.92
CA PRO A 312 3.64 -8.21 -6.59
C PRO A 312 2.81 -6.93 -6.59
N TYR A 313 1.54 -7.04 -7.02
CA TYR A 313 0.61 -5.92 -7.18
C TYR A 313 -0.46 -5.89 -6.09
N THR A 314 -0.83 -4.68 -5.67
CA THR A 314 -1.89 -4.39 -4.70
C THR A 314 -2.70 -3.16 -5.13
N ALA A 315 -3.86 -2.96 -4.53
CA ALA A 315 -4.59 -1.71 -4.64
C ALA A 315 -3.81 -0.54 -4.01
N PHE A 316 -3.88 0.65 -4.61
CA PHE A 316 -3.18 1.84 -4.11
C PHE A 316 -4.11 2.69 -3.25
N ALA A 317 -3.93 2.67 -1.93
CA ALA A 317 -4.74 3.37 -0.95
C ALA A 317 -4.75 4.90 -1.16
N GLN A 318 -3.66 5.49 -1.69
CA GLN A 318 -3.59 6.91 -2.04
C GLN A 318 -4.66 7.29 -3.06
N ASN A 319 -4.91 6.42 -4.04
CA ASN A 319 -5.91 6.62 -5.07
C ASN A 319 -7.34 6.43 -4.55
N VAL A 320 -7.56 5.59 -3.53
CA VAL A 320 -8.83 5.49 -2.79
C VAL A 320 -9.19 6.83 -2.14
N GLY A 321 -8.21 7.47 -1.49
CA GLY A 321 -8.34 8.81 -0.95
C GLY A 321 -8.71 9.85 -2.01
N LEU A 322 -8.13 9.72 -3.23
CA LEU A 322 -8.42 10.62 -4.34
C LEU A 322 -9.88 10.49 -4.82
N VAL A 323 -10.41 9.27 -4.93
CA VAL A 323 -11.83 9.02 -5.26
C VAL A 323 -12.75 9.69 -4.25
N SER A 324 -12.45 9.53 -2.95
CA SER A 324 -13.21 10.15 -1.87
C SER A 324 -13.28 11.68 -1.98
N LEU A 325 -12.15 12.30 -2.26
CA LEU A 325 -12.02 13.74 -2.25
C LEU A 325 -12.53 14.43 -3.53
N THR A 326 -12.40 13.77 -4.69
CA THR A 326 -12.92 14.31 -5.96
C THR A 326 -14.40 14.05 -6.14
N GLY A 327 -14.96 13.07 -5.41
CA GLY A 327 -16.33 12.60 -5.59
C GLY A 327 -16.57 11.93 -6.93
N VAL A 328 -15.53 11.64 -7.71
CA VAL A 328 -15.63 11.03 -9.04
C VAL A 328 -15.74 9.53 -8.92
N LYS A 329 -16.96 9.01 -9.10
CA LYS A 329 -17.29 7.60 -8.88
C LYS A 329 -17.00 6.68 -10.08
N SER A 330 -16.73 7.24 -11.28
CA SER A 330 -16.57 6.46 -12.51
C SER A 330 -15.28 5.61 -12.51
N ARG A 331 -15.44 4.30 -12.74
CA ARG A 331 -14.30 3.37 -12.90
C ARG A 331 -13.46 3.65 -14.16
N TYR A 332 -14.05 4.31 -15.15
CA TYR A 332 -13.36 4.65 -16.40
C TYR A 332 -12.26 5.70 -16.21
N VAL A 333 -12.27 6.44 -15.08
CA VAL A 333 -11.16 7.33 -14.73
C VAL A 333 -9.92 6.51 -14.40
N ALA A 334 -10.05 5.45 -13.59
CA ALA A 334 -8.95 4.50 -13.33
C ALA A 334 -8.56 3.73 -14.61
N THR A 335 -9.53 3.35 -15.44
CA THR A 335 -9.25 2.72 -16.76
C THR A 335 -8.39 3.64 -17.64
N PHE A 336 -8.73 4.92 -17.74
CA PHE A 336 -7.92 5.88 -18.50
C PHE A 336 -6.51 6.04 -17.90
N ALA A 337 -6.43 6.15 -16.58
CA ALA A 337 -5.15 6.20 -15.87
C ALA A 337 -4.28 4.96 -16.13
N GLY A 338 -4.89 3.76 -16.11
CA GLY A 338 -4.21 2.51 -16.48
C GLY A 338 -3.67 2.53 -17.91
N GLY A 339 -4.45 3.06 -18.86
CA GLY A 339 -3.99 3.27 -20.24
C GLY A 339 -2.78 4.22 -20.34
N VAL A 340 -2.79 5.31 -19.57
CA VAL A 340 -1.65 6.25 -19.49
C VAL A 340 -0.41 5.55 -18.91
N LEU A 341 -0.56 4.76 -17.84
CA LEU A 341 0.56 4.01 -17.25
C LEU A 341 1.17 3.02 -18.24
N VAL A 342 0.33 2.31 -19.02
CA VAL A 342 0.84 1.43 -20.11
C VAL A 342 1.69 2.22 -21.08
N ILE A 343 1.23 3.40 -21.51
CA ILE A 343 2.00 4.27 -22.44
C ILE A 343 3.31 4.70 -21.79
N LEU A 344 3.31 5.12 -20.52
CA LEU A 344 4.52 5.52 -19.79
C LEU A 344 5.52 4.35 -19.67
N GLY A 345 5.03 3.13 -19.40
CA GLY A 345 5.86 1.93 -19.33
C GLY A 345 6.46 1.48 -20.67
N LEU A 346 5.92 1.99 -21.79
CA LEU A 346 6.49 1.77 -23.13
C LEU A 346 7.55 2.81 -23.52
N ILE A 347 7.96 3.69 -22.60
CA ILE A 347 8.96 4.74 -22.83
C ILE A 347 10.15 4.52 -21.86
N PRO A 348 11.13 3.64 -22.22
CA PRO A 348 12.29 3.35 -21.37
C PRO A 348 13.08 4.59 -20.94
N ALA A 349 13.16 5.62 -21.81
CA ALA A 349 13.79 6.89 -21.49
C ALA A 349 13.21 7.56 -20.22
N LEU A 350 11.93 7.34 -19.88
CA LEU A 350 11.35 7.83 -18.62
C LEU A 350 11.92 7.08 -17.41
N GLY A 351 12.24 5.79 -17.55
CA GLY A 351 12.93 5.02 -16.51
C GLY A 351 14.31 5.61 -16.21
N ALA A 352 15.07 5.94 -17.25
CA ALA A 352 16.38 6.59 -17.13
C ALA A 352 16.29 8.00 -16.51
N VAL A 353 15.23 8.77 -16.81
CA VAL A 353 15.01 10.08 -16.15
C VAL A 353 14.78 9.90 -14.65
N VAL A 354 14.04 8.86 -14.24
CA VAL A 354 13.76 8.55 -12.83
C VAL A 354 15.01 8.03 -12.13
N GLU A 355 15.81 7.21 -12.79
CA GLU A 355 17.10 6.73 -12.27
C GLU A 355 18.05 7.91 -11.97
N GLY A 356 18.05 8.96 -12.80
CA GLY A 356 18.87 10.16 -12.59
C GLY A 356 18.42 11.06 -11.43
N ILE A 357 17.38 10.72 -10.68
CA ILE A 357 16.98 11.47 -9.47
C ILE A 357 18.06 11.23 -8.39
N PRO A 358 18.64 12.28 -7.80
CA PRO A 358 19.64 12.12 -6.74
C PRO A 358 19.11 11.33 -5.56
N VAL A 359 19.91 10.40 -5.07
CA VAL A 359 19.52 9.49 -3.96
C VAL A 359 19.09 10.28 -2.72
N ALA A 360 19.76 11.38 -2.41
CA ALA A 360 19.41 12.27 -1.30
C ALA A 360 18.00 12.91 -1.46
N VAL A 361 17.61 13.28 -2.69
CA VAL A 361 16.26 13.77 -2.98
C VAL A 361 15.22 12.66 -2.78
N LEU A 362 15.54 11.42 -3.22
CA LEU A 362 14.72 10.24 -2.92
C LEU A 362 14.60 10.01 -1.41
N GLY A 363 15.65 10.29 -0.63
CA GLY A 363 15.66 10.18 0.82
C GLY A 363 14.63 11.07 1.50
N GLY A 364 14.60 12.35 1.13
CA GLY A 364 13.60 13.29 1.65
C GLY A 364 12.17 12.93 1.29
N ALA A 365 11.95 12.50 0.05
CA ALA A 365 10.64 12.00 -0.41
C ALA A 365 10.28 10.66 0.24
N GLY A 366 11.25 9.78 0.46
CA GLY A 366 11.10 8.47 1.13
C GLY A 366 10.61 8.60 2.56
N ILE A 367 11.17 9.52 3.36
CA ILE A 367 10.68 9.80 4.71
C ILE A 367 9.20 10.16 4.69
N ALA A 368 8.78 11.04 3.78
CA ALA A 368 7.37 11.42 3.67
C ALA A 368 6.50 10.23 3.23
N LEU A 369 6.94 9.48 2.21
CA LEU A 369 6.19 8.35 1.64
C LEU A 369 6.00 7.23 2.65
N PHE A 370 7.09 6.74 3.27
CA PHE A 370 7.03 5.62 4.21
C PHE A 370 6.39 6.04 5.53
N GLY A 371 6.60 7.31 5.94
CA GLY A 371 5.87 7.91 7.06
C GLY A 371 4.36 7.92 6.84
N MET A 372 3.89 8.20 5.62
CA MET A 372 2.45 8.12 5.30
C MET A 372 1.94 6.69 5.30
N VAL A 373 2.75 5.71 4.87
CA VAL A 373 2.39 4.28 5.00
C VAL A 373 2.22 3.91 6.47
N ALA A 374 3.19 4.25 7.33
CA ALA A 374 3.10 4.01 8.76
C ALA A 374 1.85 4.69 9.38
N ALA A 375 1.59 5.94 9.01
CA ALA A 375 0.41 6.69 9.47
C ALA A 375 -0.92 6.05 9.01
N SER A 376 -0.95 5.41 7.84
CA SER A 376 -2.11 4.62 7.38
C SER A 376 -2.36 3.40 8.27
N GLY A 377 -1.28 2.73 8.72
CA GLY A 377 -1.34 1.67 9.73
C GLY A 377 -1.94 2.18 11.05
N ILE A 378 -1.46 3.32 11.56
CA ILE A 378 -2.00 3.97 12.77
C ILE A 378 -3.48 4.31 12.59
N ARG A 379 -3.89 4.84 11.45
CA ARG A 379 -5.30 5.14 11.13
C ARG A 379 -6.17 3.88 11.16
N THR A 380 -5.66 2.75 10.68
CA THR A 380 -6.36 1.47 10.75
C THR A 380 -6.48 1.00 12.20
N LEU A 381 -5.40 1.11 12.98
CA LEU A 381 -5.37 0.79 14.40
C LEU A 381 -6.30 1.68 15.24
N SER A 382 -6.50 2.94 14.88
CA SER A 382 -7.41 3.84 15.61
C SER A 382 -8.86 3.37 15.64
N LYS A 383 -9.26 2.46 14.75
CA LYS A 383 -10.58 1.82 14.72
C LYS A 383 -10.71 0.66 15.71
N VAL A 384 -9.62 0.27 16.37
CA VAL A 384 -9.53 -0.87 17.29
C VAL A 384 -9.60 -0.40 18.73
N LYS A 385 -10.33 -1.14 19.60
CA LYS A 385 -10.24 -0.93 21.05
C LYS A 385 -8.88 -1.42 21.56
N PHE A 386 -8.07 -0.52 22.09
CA PHE A 386 -6.79 -0.83 22.70
C PHE A 386 -6.97 -1.37 24.12
N ASN A 387 -7.38 -2.63 24.24
CA ASN A 387 -7.27 -3.39 25.49
C ASN A 387 -5.85 -3.93 25.65
N ASN A 388 -5.51 -4.47 26.82
CA ASN A 388 -4.17 -5.01 27.11
C ASN A 388 -3.72 -6.07 26.10
N THR A 389 -4.64 -6.90 25.63
CA THR A 389 -4.39 -7.96 24.64
C THR A 389 -4.00 -7.37 23.29
N ASN A 390 -4.76 -6.39 22.79
CA ASN A 390 -4.49 -5.76 21.50
C ASN A 390 -3.20 -4.93 21.54
N ILE A 391 -2.91 -4.25 22.66
CA ILE A 391 -1.64 -3.56 22.87
C ILE A 391 -0.47 -4.55 22.78
N LEU A 392 -0.60 -5.73 23.39
CA LEU A 392 0.42 -6.76 23.37
C LEU A 392 0.67 -7.30 21.96
N VAL A 393 -0.39 -7.53 21.16
CA VAL A 393 -0.26 -7.92 19.74
C VAL A 393 0.57 -6.90 18.96
N VAL A 394 0.24 -5.62 19.06
CA VAL A 394 0.97 -4.55 18.36
C VAL A 394 2.42 -4.47 18.84
N ALA A 395 2.63 -4.43 20.15
CA ALA A 395 3.95 -4.21 20.74
C ALA A 395 4.94 -5.33 20.41
N ILE A 396 4.51 -6.60 20.57
CA ILE A 396 5.39 -7.75 20.29
C ILE A 396 5.64 -7.87 18.77
N SER A 397 4.60 -7.71 17.94
CA SER A 397 4.76 -7.81 16.49
C SER A 397 5.71 -6.74 15.95
N LEU A 398 5.58 -5.50 16.42
CA LEU A 398 6.47 -4.40 16.04
C LEU A 398 7.89 -4.65 16.56
N GLY A 399 8.04 -5.10 17.83
CA GLY A 399 9.33 -5.43 18.40
C GLY A 399 10.07 -6.51 17.60
N VAL A 400 9.40 -7.62 17.27
CA VAL A 400 10.00 -8.71 16.48
C VAL A 400 10.33 -8.23 15.05
N ALA A 401 9.48 -7.41 14.45
CA ALA A 401 9.72 -6.87 13.11
C ALA A 401 10.97 -5.97 13.05
N LEU A 402 11.29 -5.25 14.11
CA LEU A 402 12.43 -4.35 14.17
C LEU A 402 13.75 -5.05 14.51
N LEU A 403 13.71 -6.29 15.02
CA LEU A 403 14.94 -7.01 15.41
C LEU A 403 15.97 -7.10 14.27
N PRO A 404 15.65 -7.54 13.05
CA PRO A 404 16.64 -7.62 11.98
C PRO A 404 17.12 -6.25 11.49
N THR A 405 16.30 -5.20 11.61
CA THR A 405 16.71 -3.82 11.26
C THR A 405 17.71 -3.27 12.27
N VAL A 406 17.51 -3.55 13.58
CA VAL A 406 18.38 -3.06 14.65
C VAL A 406 19.63 -3.91 14.79
N SER A 407 19.56 -5.20 14.53
CA SER A 407 20.66 -6.15 14.61
C SER A 407 20.63 -7.11 13.40
N PRO A 408 21.21 -6.70 12.27
CA PRO A 408 21.15 -7.50 11.01
C PRO A 408 21.72 -8.92 11.15
N GLU A 409 22.64 -9.15 12.08
CA GLU A 409 23.28 -10.45 12.29
C GLU A 409 22.52 -11.37 13.24
N ILE A 410 21.35 -10.93 13.77
CA ILE A 410 20.64 -11.68 14.85
C ILE A 410 20.27 -13.10 14.43
N TYR A 411 20.02 -13.32 13.15
CA TYR A 411 19.65 -14.62 12.59
C TYR A 411 20.74 -15.30 11.78
N ALA A 412 21.99 -14.79 11.78
CA ALA A 412 23.10 -15.30 10.97
C ALA A 412 23.45 -16.79 11.22
N GLN A 413 23.09 -17.34 12.40
CA GLN A 413 23.34 -18.75 12.74
C GLN A 413 22.14 -19.66 12.43
N PHE A 414 21.03 -19.12 11.94
CA PHE A 414 19.86 -19.91 11.60
C PHE A 414 19.93 -20.44 10.17
N PRO A 415 19.19 -21.54 9.87
CA PRO A 415 19.13 -22.05 8.50
C PRO A 415 18.51 -21.01 7.54
N THR A 416 18.93 -21.05 6.27
CA THR A 416 18.48 -20.11 5.22
C THR A 416 16.96 -19.99 5.10
N TRP A 417 16.19 -21.10 5.26
CA TRP A 417 14.74 -21.03 5.22
C TRP A 417 14.14 -20.16 6.33
N PHE A 418 14.81 -20.10 7.48
CA PHE A 418 14.39 -19.26 8.61
C PHE A 418 14.76 -17.78 8.34
N THR A 419 15.99 -17.53 7.89
CA THR A 419 16.46 -16.16 7.62
C THR A 419 15.61 -15.50 6.54
N ILE A 420 15.23 -16.19 5.46
CA ILE A 420 14.36 -15.64 4.40
C ILE A 420 13.00 -15.17 4.92
N ILE A 421 12.48 -15.78 5.99
CA ILE A 421 11.18 -15.39 6.56
C ILE A 421 11.35 -14.31 7.63
N PHE A 422 12.33 -14.48 8.54
CA PHE A 422 12.43 -13.67 9.75
C PHE A 422 13.43 -12.52 9.65
N ASP A 423 14.33 -12.54 8.69
CA ASP A 423 15.24 -11.41 8.40
C ASP A 423 14.49 -10.25 7.70
N SER A 424 13.41 -10.56 7.02
CA SER A 424 12.44 -9.54 6.63
C SER A 424 11.55 -9.16 7.81
N GLY A 425 11.75 -7.99 8.39
CA GLY A 425 10.92 -7.47 9.48
C GLY A 425 9.43 -7.46 9.15
N ILE A 426 9.08 -7.22 7.87
CA ILE A 426 7.69 -7.21 7.40
C ILE A 426 7.08 -8.62 7.50
N SER A 427 7.78 -9.65 7.00
CA SER A 427 7.30 -11.03 7.08
C SER A 427 7.24 -11.53 8.52
N ALA A 428 8.30 -11.30 9.30
CA ALA A 428 8.37 -11.68 10.71
C ALA A 428 7.23 -11.06 11.52
N GLY A 429 7.05 -9.75 11.39
CA GLY A 429 5.99 -9.02 12.08
C GLY A 429 4.58 -9.45 11.67
N ALA A 430 4.35 -9.73 10.38
CA ALA A 430 3.07 -10.23 9.90
C ALA A 430 2.74 -11.60 10.49
N VAL A 431 3.69 -12.54 10.47
CA VAL A 431 3.52 -13.87 11.07
C VAL A 431 3.20 -13.76 12.55
N VAL A 432 3.96 -12.95 13.29
CA VAL A 432 3.75 -12.77 14.74
C VAL A 432 2.42 -12.10 15.03
N ALA A 433 2.02 -11.07 14.26
CA ALA A 433 0.73 -10.40 14.43
C ALA A 433 -0.45 -11.38 14.24
N ILE A 434 -0.39 -12.22 13.21
CA ILE A 434 -1.41 -13.23 12.93
C ILE A 434 -1.45 -14.26 14.06
N LEU A 435 -0.30 -14.83 14.44
CA LEU A 435 -0.23 -15.86 15.47
C LEU A 435 -0.69 -15.35 16.83
N LEU A 436 -0.25 -14.16 17.24
CA LEU A 436 -0.67 -13.54 18.51
C LEU A 436 -2.16 -13.21 18.51
N ASN A 437 -2.68 -12.70 17.40
CA ASN A 437 -4.12 -12.44 17.29
C ASN A 437 -4.93 -13.75 17.40
N LEU A 438 -4.50 -14.82 16.75
CA LEU A 438 -5.15 -16.14 16.86
C LEU A 438 -5.06 -16.70 18.28
N LEU A 439 -3.91 -16.54 18.93
CA LEU A 439 -3.69 -17.06 20.27
C LEU A 439 -4.49 -16.28 21.32
N LEU A 440 -4.48 -14.94 21.25
CA LEU A 440 -4.99 -14.07 22.31
C LEU A 440 -6.44 -13.60 22.09
N ASN A 441 -6.87 -13.45 20.84
CA ASN A 441 -8.18 -12.93 20.46
C ASN A 441 -9.17 -14.00 19.97
N SER A 442 -8.84 -15.31 20.06
CA SER A 442 -9.81 -16.34 19.70
C SER A 442 -10.98 -16.36 20.69
N GLU A 443 -12.20 -16.58 20.19
CA GLU A 443 -13.42 -16.63 21.01
C GLU A 443 -13.31 -17.62 22.18
N LYS A 444 -12.59 -18.72 22.01
CA LYS A 444 -12.34 -19.71 23.07
C LYS A 444 -11.46 -19.17 24.20
N VAL A 445 -10.51 -18.30 23.87
CA VAL A 445 -9.62 -17.67 24.87
C VAL A 445 -10.36 -16.56 25.59
N GLN A 446 -11.11 -15.72 24.86
CA GLN A 446 -11.92 -14.65 25.46
C GLN A 446 -13.01 -15.20 26.40
N ALA A 447 -13.70 -16.32 26.02
CA ALA A 447 -14.68 -16.98 26.87
C ALA A 447 -14.05 -17.55 28.17
N ARG A 448 -12.80 -17.95 28.13
CA ARG A 448 -12.07 -18.48 29.29
C ARG A 448 -11.70 -17.38 30.31
N PHE A 449 -11.38 -16.18 29.81
CA PHE A 449 -11.06 -15.02 30.67
C PHE A 449 -12.30 -14.25 31.11
N ALA A 450 -13.37 -14.19 30.31
CA ALA A 450 -14.65 -13.60 30.74
C ALA A 450 -15.31 -14.40 31.90
N GLY A 451 -15.01 -15.71 32.02
CA GLY A 451 -15.42 -16.52 33.15
C GLY A 451 -14.61 -16.31 34.43
N SER A 452 -13.42 -15.68 34.36
CA SER A 452 -12.57 -15.44 35.54
C SER A 452 -12.79 -14.07 36.19
N ASP A 453 -13.35 -13.11 35.47
CA ASP A 453 -13.65 -11.78 36.02
C ASP A 453 -14.93 -11.74 36.91
N THR A 454 -15.72 -12.82 36.89
CA THR A 454 -16.90 -12.93 37.79
C THR A 454 -16.58 -13.41 39.20
N ASP A 455 -15.34 -13.87 39.44
CA ASP A 455 -14.94 -14.43 40.76
C ASP A 455 -14.12 -13.46 41.63
N VAL A 456 -13.80 -12.25 41.16
CA VAL A 456 -13.01 -11.26 41.94
C VAL A 456 -13.88 -10.14 42.54
N SER A 457 -15.21 -10.12 42.30
CA SER A 457 -16.10 -9.12 42.86
C SER A 457 -16.66 -9.49 44.26
N GLY A 458 -16.09 -10.45 44.93
CA GLY A 458 -16.52 -10.91 46.26
C GLY A 458 -15.46 -10.71 47.33
N HIS A 459 -14.94 -9.49 47.57
CA HIS A 459 -14.44 -9.11 48.90
C HIS A 459 -14.20 -7.60 49.02
N ASP A 460 -14.87 -7.04 50.08
CA ASP A 460 -14.57 -5.76 50.73
C ASP A 460 -14.91 -4.45 49.98
N ALA A 461 -16.21 -4.16 49.96
CA ALA A 461 -16.69 -2.78 50.00
C ALA A 461 -16.27 -2.12 51.36
N VAL A 462 -15.08 -1.51 51.37
CA VAL A 462 -14.75 -0.54 52.43
C VAL A 462 -15.69 0.66 52.27
N ARG A 463 -16.66 0.79 53.19
CA ARG A 463 -17.51 1.96 53.33
C ARG A 463 -16.63 3.17 53.63
N GLY A 464 -16.46 4.04 52.64
CA GLY A 464 -15.98 5.39 52.81
C GLY A 464 -17.03 6.25 53.59
N PRO A 465 -16.63 7.28 54.34
CA PRO A 465 -17.55 8.10 55.14
C PRO A 465 -18.59 8.80 54.24
N ALA A 466 -19.83 8.84 54.77
CA ALA A 466 -20.99 9.43 54.10
C ALA A 466 -20.76 10.90 53.71
N ALA A 467 -21.05 11.23 52.47
CA ALA A 467 -21.07 12.62 51.99
C ALA A 467 -22.14 13.41 52.70
N PRO A 468 -21.91 14.70 53.03
CA PRO A 468 -22.93 15.56 53.67
C PRO A 468 -24.11 15.84 52.75
N ALA A 469 -25.31 15.87 53.33
CA ALA A 469 -26.58 16.10 52.67
C ALA A 469 -26.61 17.43 51.89
N ALA A 470 -27.15 17.40 50.67
CA ALA A 470 -27.36 18.58 49.85
C ALA A 470 -28.36 19.55 50.52
N PRO A 471 -28.15 20.88 50.43
CA PRO A 471 -29.08 21.86 50.97
C PRO A 471 -30.40 21.87 50.19
N ALA A 472 -31.50 22.10 50.92
CA ALA A 472 -32.85 22.13 50.41
C ALA A 472 -33.05 23.17 49.29
N ALA A 473 -33.87 22.81 48.31
CA ALA A 473 -34.23 23.68 47.19
C ALA A 473 -35.00 24.93 47.69
N VAL A 474 -34.56 26.06 47.13
CA VAL A 474 -35.23 27.36 47.31
C VAL A 474 -36.48 27.35 46.40
N PRO A 475 -37.68 27.77 46.89
CA PRO A 475 -38.89 27.82 46.07
C PRO A 475 -38.82 28.97 45.05
N GLU A 476 -39.30 28.68 43.82
CA GLU A 476 -39.47 29.69 42.77
C GLU A 476 -40.44 30.80 43.15
N PRO A 477 -40.19 32.05 42.72
CA PRO A 477 -41.13 33.14 42.95
C PRO A 477 -42.35 33.06 42.02
N GLU A 478 -43.50 33.27 42.59
CA GLU A 478 -44.84 33.35 42.01
C GLU A 478 -44.91 34.42 40.91
N LYS A 479 -45.40 34.05 39.73
CA LYS A 479 -45.71 35.00 38.65
C LYS A 479 -46.89 35.88 39.08
N VAL A 480 -46.62 37.15 39.12
CA VAL A 480 -47.69 38.17 39.18
C VAL A 480 -47.96 38.56 37.73
N ASP A 481 -49.20 38.30 37.27
CA ASP A 481 -49.79 38.87 36.07
C ASP A 481 -50.04 40.37 36.25
N ASP A 482 -49.53 41.17 35.30
CA ASP A 482 -50.15 42.46 34.87
C ASP A 482 -49.64 42.72 33.40
#